data_9f48bd6f58671561937859a98dd0a5c5
#
_entry.id   9f48bd6f58671561937859a98dd0a5c5
#
_cell.length_a   1.000
_cell.length_b   1.000
_cell.length_c   1.000
_cell.angle_alpha   90.00
_cell.angle_beta   90.00
_cell.angle_gamma   90.00
#
_symmetry.space_group_name_H-M   'P 1'
#
loop_
_entity.id
_entity.type
_entity.pdbx_description
1 polymer ?
#
loop_
_entity_poly.entity_id
_entity_poly.type
_entity_poly.pdbx_seq_one_letter_code
_entity_poly.pdbx_strand_id
1 'polypeptide(L)'
;MKMNLPNKLSMIRIFLIPVILILGILESISFNGNILRNELFLGVTLGNILILVVFAIASFTDFLDGHIARKNNLVTDFGKFIDPLADKLLVCSTMIYLIEVGRFNFFGFSFGFVVTLIIAREFAVTGLRLIASNKDGKVMAAKILGKMKTVVQMFTIIILLLNSFTVEILGFVFVILSLALTIISGVDYFVKSKDVLKDM
;
A
#
# COMPACT_ATOMS: atom_id res chain seq x y z
N MET A 1 16.73 -15.39 -19.51
CA MET A 1 16.81 -15.44 -18.04
C MET A 1 15.54 -16.09 -17.52
N LYS A 2 15.61 -17.28 -16.90
CA LYS A 2 14.39 -17.92 -16.33
C LYS A 2 14.06 -17.22 -15.00
N MET A 3 13.00 -16.42 -14.98
CA MET A 3 12.52 -15.78 -13.76
C MET A 3 11.97 -16.85 -12.81
N ASN A 4 12.36 -16.81 -11.54
CA ASN A 4 11.81 -17.66 -10.48
C ASN A 4 10.36 -17.31 -10.20
N LEU A 5 9.61 -18.26 -9.66
CA LEU A 5 8.17 -18.06 -9.35
C LEU A 5 7.91 -16.82 -8.48
N PRO A 6 8.63 -16.56 -7.38
CA PRO A 6 8.47 -15.33 -6.61
C PRO A 6 8.61 -14.06 -7.45
N ASN A 7 9.68 -13.94 -8.25
CA ASN A 7 9.89 -12.77 -9.11
C ASN A 7 8.76 -12.55 -10.12
N LYS A 8 8.16 -13.65 -10.63
CA LYS A 8 6.98 -13.55 -11.52
C LYS A 8 5.77 -12.96 -10.78
N LEU A 9 5.54 -13.39 -9.53
CA LEU A 9 4.43 -12.87 -8.72
C LEU A 9 4.60 -11.38 -8.40
N SER A 10 5.82 -10.93 -8.08
CA SER A 10 6.12 -9.51 -7.87
C SER A 10 5.92 -8.69 -9.16
N MET A 11 6.30 -9.23 -10.32
CA MET A 11 6.04 -8.58 -11.61
C MET A 11 4.54 -8.50 -11.92
N ILE A 12 3.77 -9.56 -11.65
CA ILE A 12 2.31 -9.53 -11.81
C ILE A 12 1.72 -8.39 -10.97
N ARG A 13 2.18 -8.20 -9.74
CA ARG A 13 1.72 -7.10 -8.88
C ARG A 13 1.98 -5.73 -9.51
N ILE A 14 3.16 -5.51 -10.10
CA ILE A 14 3.48 -4.28 -10.82
C ILE A 14 2.52 -4.06 -11.98
N PHE A 15 2.15 -5.11 -12.71
CA PHE A 15 1.17 -5.00 -13.80
C PHE A 15 -0.27 -4.78 -13.32
N LEU A 16 -0.61 -5.18 -12.08
CA LEU A 16 -1.92 -4.91 -11.51
C LEU A 16 -2.11 -3.45 -11.08
N ILE A 17 -1.02 -2.70 -10.82
CA ILE A 17 -1.09 -1.27 -10.48
C ILE A 17 -1.71 -0.44 -11.62
N PRO A 18 -1.24 -0.52 -12.87
CA PRO A 18 -1.92 0.13 -14.00
C PRO A 18 -3.39 -0.27 -14.15
N VAL A 19 -3.73 -1.52 -13.85
CA VAL A 19 -5.14 -1.97 -13.90
C VAL A 19 -5.99 -1.21 -12.88
N ILE A 20 -5.51 -1.04 -11.64
CA ILE A 20 -6.20 -0.24 -10.61
C ILE A 20 -6.37 1.20 -11.09
N LEU A 21 -5.32 1.81 -11.65
CA LEU A 21 -5.37 3.19 -12.14
C LEU A 21 -6.34 3.34 -13.31
N ILE A 22 -6.33 2.41 -14.26
CA ILE A 22 -7.27 2.41 -15.39
C ILE A 22 -8.72 2.27 -14.91
N LEU A 23 -9.00 1.33 -14.01
CA LEU A 23 -10.32 1.17 -13.41
C LEU A 23 -10.75 2.44 -12.68
N GLY A 24 -9.85 3.08 -11.93
CA GLY A 24 -10.11 4.32 -11.23
C GLY A 24 -10.42 5.48 -12.18
N ILE A 25 -9.65 5.63 -13.26
CA ILE A 25 -9.89 6.63 -14.30
C ILE A 25 -11.24 6.38 -14.96
N LEU A 26 -11.54 5.14 -15.36
CA LEU A 26 -12.81 4.79 -15.99
C LEU A 26 -14.01 5.04 -15.08
N GLU A 27 -13.86 4.81 -13.77
CA GLU A 27 -14.90 5.13 -12.78
C GLU A 27 -15.07 6.65 -12.60
N SER A 28 -13.99 7.43 -12.62
CA SER A 28 -14.04 8.88 -12.44
C SER A 28 -14.68 9.61 -13.62
N ILE A 29 -14.58 9.06 -14.84
CA ILE A 29 -15.17 9.65 -16.05
C ILE A 29 -16.70 9.60 -15.96
N SER A 30 -17.32 10.78 -16.00
CA SER A 30 -18.78 10.94 -15.98
C SER A 30 -19.33 10.95 -17.41
N PHE A 31 -19.78 9.79 -17.90
CA PHE A 31 -20.56 9.70 -19.14
C PHE A 31 -21.84 8.87 -18.91
N ASN A 32 -22.86 9.13 -19.72
CA ASN A 32 -24.11 8.37 -19.65
C ASN A 32 -23.86 6.89 -19.94
N GLY A 33 -24.30 6.03 -19.01
CA GLY A 33 -24.12 4.58 -19.15
C GLY A 33 -22.80 4.02 -18.59
N ASN A 34 -22.06 4.81 -17.78
CA ASN A 34 -20.89 4.28 -17.10
C ASN A 34 -21.27 3.23 -16.04
N ILE A 35 -21.14 1.96 -16.41
CA ILE A 35 -21.51 0.80 -15.59
C ILE A 35 -20.68 0.78 -14.28
N LEU A 36 -19.43 1.24 -14.31
CA LEU A 36 -18.54 1.21 -13.13
C LEU A 36 -19.02 2.14 -12.00
N ARG A 37 -19.81 3.18 -12.34
CA ARG A 37 -20.41 4.10 -11.35
C ARG A 37 -21.74 3.61 -10.79
N ASN A 38 -22.27 2.51 -11.28
CA ASN A 38 -23.51 1.96 -10.76
C ASN A 38 -23.30 1.53 -9.30
N GLU A 39 -24.08 2.09 -8.42
CA GLU A 39 -24.16 1.68 -7.02
C GLU A 39 -24.81 0.30 -6.93
N LEU A 40 -24.09 -0.64 -6.36
CA LEU A 40 -24.57 -2.01 -6.17
C LEU A 40 -25.18 -2.21 -4.79
N PHE A 41 -24.57 -1.63 -3.76
CA PHE A 41 -25.01 -1.79 -2.38
C PHE A 41 -24.46 -0.65 -1.51
N LEU A 42 -25.33 0.02 -0.73
CA LEU A 42 -24.97 1.03 0.29
C LEU A 42 -23.94 2.09 -0.18
N GLY A 43 -24.02 2.56 -1.42
CA GLY A 43 -23.11 3.56 -1.97
C GLY A 43 -21.78 2.98 -2.50
N VAL A 44 -21.62 1.66 -2.53
CA VAL A 44 -20.45 1.00 -3.13
C VAL A 44 -20.67 0.81 -4.62
N THR A 45 -19.76 1.35 -5.43
CA THR A 45 -19.82 1.24 -6.88
C THR A 45 -19.21 -0.08 -7.38
N LEU A 46 -19.59 -0.51 -8.57
CA LEU A 46 -18.97 -1.67 -9.23
C LEU A 46 -17.46 -1.43 -9.42
N GLY A 47 -17.06 -0.20 -9.75
CA GLY A 47 -15.64 0.17 -9.89
C GLY A 47 -14.86 -0.06 -8.60
N ASN A 48 -15.38 0.39 -7.46
CA ASN A 48 -14.75 0.16 -6.14
C ASN A 48 -14.60 -1.32 -5.81
N ILE A 49 -15.61 -2.15 -6.14
CA ILE A 49 -15.53 -3.60 -5.91
C ILE A 49 -14.45 -4.23 -6.80
N LEU A 50 -14.38 -3.86 -8.08
CA LEU A 50 -13.35 -4.38 -8.97
C LEU A 50 -11.95 -3.98 -8.50
N ILE A 51 -11.75 -2.72 -8.09
CA ILE A 51 -10.48 -2.25 -7.51
C ILE A 51 -10.15 -3.02 -6.23
N LEU A 52 -11.14 -3.25 -5.36
CA LEU A 52 -10.96 -4.03 -4.14
C LEU A 52 -10.52 -5.46 -4.45
N VAL A 53 -11.13 -6.12 -5.44
CA VAL A 53 -10.75 -7.48 -5.85
C VAL A 53 -9.32 -7.50 -6.39
N VAL A 54 -8.95 -6.56 -7.26
CA VAL A 54 -7.58 -6.48 -7.80
C VAL A 54 -6.57 -6.21 -6.68
N PHE A 55 -6.88 -5.28 -5.77
CA PHE A 55 -6.04 -4.98 -4.60
C PHE A 55 -5.89 -6.20 -3.67
N ALA A 56 -6.96 -6.93 -3.41
CA ALA A 56 -6.93 -8.14 -2.59
C ALA A 56 -6.09 -9.25 -3.24
N ILE A 57 -6.24 -9.48 -4.55
CA ILE A 57 -5.43 -10.45 -5.30
C ILE A 57 -3.95 -10.05 -5.26
N ALA A 58 -3.64 -8.78 -5.49
CA ALA A 58 -2.26 -8.28 -5.44
C ALA A 58 -1.64 -8.41 -4.04
N SER A 59 -2.39 -8.10 -2.99
CA SER A 59 -1.94 -8.24 -1.60
C SER A 59 -1.76 -9.71 -1.19
N PHE A 60 -2.62 -10.60 -1.68
CA PHE A 60 -2.50 -12.03 -1.42
C PHE A 60 -1.30 -12.64 -2.16
N THR A 61 -1.00 -12.20 -3.37
CA THR A 61 0.21 -12.59 -4.11
C THR A 61 1.49 -12.20 -3.37
N ASP A 62 1.53 -11.04 -2.68
CA ASP A 62 2.67 -10.62 -1.85
C ASP A 62 2.90 -11.58 -0.67
N PHE A 63 1.83 -12.00 -0.02
CA PHE A 63 1.93 -12.98 1.06
C PHE A 63 2.47 -14.34 0.56
N LEU A 64 2.03 -14.78 -0.62
CA LEU A 64 2.44 -16.04 -1.22
C LEU A 64 3.89 -16.02 -1.69
N ASP A 65 4.34 -14.98 -2.41
CA ASP A 65 5.70 -14.93 -2.95
C ASP A 65 6.74 -14.88 -1.83
N GLY A 66 6.50 -14.08 -0.78
CA GLY A 66 7.37 -14.02 0.39
C GLY A 66 7.44 -15.36 1.16
N HIS A 67 6.35 -16.13 1.21
CA HIS A 67 6.34 -17.46 1.83
C HIS A 67 7.11 -18.48 0.99
N ILE A 68 6.85 -18.52 -0.32
CA ILE A 68 7.49 -19.45 -1.27
C ILE A 68 8.99 -19.17 -1.39
N ALA A 69 9.40 -17.89 -1.50
CA ALA A 69 10.80 -17.50 -1.61
C ALA A 69 11.62 -17.95 -0.40
N ARG A 70 11.09 -17.78 0.81
CA ARG A 70 11.75 -18.19 2.07
C ARG A 70 11.83 -19.70 2.22
N LYS A 71 10.73 -20.41 1.90
CA LYS A 71 10.66 -21.87 2.04
C LYS A 71 11.59 -22.61 1.08
N ASN A 72 11.78 -22.06 -0.13
CA ASN A 72 12.53 -22.74 -1.19
C ASN A 72 13.94 -22.14 -1.44
N ASN A 73 14.40 -21.19 -0.61
CA ASN A 73 15.67 -20.47 -0.78
C ASN A 73 15.84 -19.85 -2.18
N LEU A 74 14.74 -19.36 -2.79
CA LEU A 74 14.70 -18.77 -4.12
C LEU A 74 14.85 -17.25 -4.10
N VAL A 75 15.48 -16.71 -3.08
CA VAL A 75 15.70 -15.27 -2.92
C VAL A 75 16.74 -14.79 -3.91
N THR A 76 16.36 -13.85 -4.79
CA THR A 76 17.25 -13.20 -5.77
C THR A 76 17.50 -11.74 -5.40
N ASP A 77 18.61 -11.15 -5.86
CA ASP A 77 18.88 -9.73 -5.61
C ASP A 77 17.86 -8.83 -6.32
N PHE A 78 17.39 -9.24 -7.49
CA PHE A 78 16.28 -8.59 -8.19
C PHE A 78 14.98 -8.61 -7.35
N GLY A 79 14.61 -9.77 -6.78
CA GLY A 79 13.45 -9.90 -5.89
C GLY A 79 13.57 -9.02 -4.65
N LYS A 80 14.74 -9.02 -3.97
CA LYS A 80 14.98 -8.16 -2.80
C LYS A 80 14.74 -6.68 -3.07
N PHE A 81 14.95 -6.22 -4.31
CA PHE A 81 14.74 -4.84 -4.72
C PHE A 81 13.28 -4.60 -5.14
N ILE A 82 12.74 -5.50 -6.00
CA ILE A 82 11.44 -5.28 -6.63
C ILE A 82 10.26 -5.51 -5.67
N ASP A 83 10.36 -6.50 -4.76
CA ASP A 83 9.26 -6.84 -3.84
C ASP A 83 8.87 -5.67 -2.93
N PRO A 84 9.80 -5.01 -2.20
CA PRO A 84 9.45 -3.84 -1.39
C PRO A 84 8.92 -2.66 -2.20
N LEU A 85 9.35 -2.55 -3.47
CA LEU A 85 8.90 -1.48 -4.35
C LEU A 85 7.48 -1.73 -4.85
N ALA A 86 7.20 -2.94 -5.33
CA ALA A 86 5.87 -3.33 -5.84
C ALA A 86 4.78 -3.20 -4.76
N ASP A 87 5.08 -3.67 -3.53
CA ASP A 87 4.17 -3.54 -2.38
C ASP A 87 3.84 -2.07 -2.07
N LYS A 88 4.86 -1.21 -2.03
CA LYS A 88 4.67 0.23 -1.76
C LYS A 88 3.89 0.91 -2.87
N LEU A 89 4.22 0.63 -4.13
CA LEU A 89 3.53 1.23 -5.27
C LEU A 89 2.05 0.83 -5.31
N LEU A 90 1.71 -0.42 -4.99
CA LEU A 90 0.31 -0.87 -4.92
C LEU A 90 -0.48 -0.05 -3.90
N VAL A 91 0.01 0.03 -2.66
CA VAL A 91 -0.65 0.77 -1.58
C VAL A 91 -0.75 2.26 -1.92
N CYS A 92 0.35 2.89 -2.37
CA CYS A 92 0.40 4.31 -2.73
C CYS A 92 -0.58 4.64 -3.86
N SER A 93 -0.58 3.85 -4.94
CA SER A 93 -1.47 4.08 -6.09
C SER A 93 -2.95 3.98 -5.70
N THR A 94 -3.30 3.00 -4.86
CA THR A 94 -4.67 2.85 -4.39
C THR A 94 -5.07 3.99 -3.45
N MET A 95 -4.18 4.46 -2.57
CA MET A 95 -4.44 5.61 -1.71
C MET A 95 -4.61 6.91 -2.51
N ILE A 96 -3.80 7.13 -3.57
CA ILE A 96 -3.93 8.29 -4.46
C ILE A 96 -5.29 8.25 -5.18
N TYR A 97 -5.69 7.09 -5.71
CA TYR A 97 -7.02 6.91 -6.28
C TYR A 97 -8.13 7.27 -5.28
N LEU A 98 -8.03 6.83 -4.03
CA LEU A 98 -9.01 7.13 -2.99
C LEU A 98 -9.08 8.63 -2.65
N ILE A 99 -7.97 9.39 -2.79
CA ILE A 99 -8.01 10.85 -2.68
C ILE A 99 -8.80 11.44 -3.85
N GLU A 100 -8.52 11.00 -5.07
CA GLU A 100 -9.16 11.51 -6.29
C GLU A 100 -10.67 11.35 -6.26
N VAL A 101 -11.16 10.21 -5.76
CA VAL A 101 -12.60 9.96 -5.61
C VAL A 101 -13.20 10.52 -4.31
N GLY A 102 -12.44 11.33 -3.57
CA GLY A 102 -12.93 12.05 -2.38
C GLY A 102 -13.11 11.19 -1.13
N ARG A 103 -12.56 9.96 -1.08
CA ARG A 103 -12.71 9.05 0.08
C ARG A 103 -11.92 9.47 1.32
N PHE A 104 -11.05 10.46 1.19
CA PHE A 104 -10.35 11.10 2.29
C PHE A 104 -11.02 12.41 2.76
N ASN A 105 -12.26 12.66 2.36
CA ASN A 105 -13.04 13.78 2.85
C ASN A 105 -13.94 13.31 4.00
N PHE A 106 -13.72 13.85 5.19
CA PHE A 106 -14.48 13.53 6.40
C PHE A 106 -14.96 14.82 7.06
N PHE A 107 -16.23 14.89 7.45
CA PHE A 107 -16.82 16.02 8.16
C PHE A 107 -16.62 17.37 7.44
N GLY A 108 -16.57 17.36 6.11
CA GLY A 108 -16.35 18.57 5.29
C GLY A 108 -14.88 18.98 5.13
N PHE A 109 -13.93 18.25 5.68
CA PHE A 109 -12.49 18.52 5.55
C PHE A 109 -11.79 17.44 4.72
N SER A 110 -10.82 17.86 3.91
CA SER A 110 -9.97 16.91 3.16
C SER A 110 -8.76 16.47 3.97
N PHE A 111 -8.61 15.17 4.13
CA PHE A 111 -7.46 14.53 4.79
C PHE A 111 -6.46 13.93 3.78
N GLY A 112 -6.52 14.34 2.51
CA GLY A 112 -5.61 13.84 1.47
C GLY A 112 -4.12 14.07 1.78
N PHE A 113 -3.76 15.12 2.54
CA PHE A 113 -2.39 15.36 2.99
C PHE A 113 -1.83 14.23 3.89
N VAL A 114 -2.69 13.48 4.58
CA VAL A 114 -2.28 12.31 5.37
C VAL A 114 -1.62 11.27 4.49
N VAL A 115 -2.14 11.07 3.28
CA VAL A 115 -1.57 10.14 2.31
C VAL A 115 -0.17 10.57 1.91
N THR A 116 0.06 11.86 1.69
CA THR A 116 1.40 12.40 1.37
C THR A 116 2.41 12.09 2.48
N LEU A 117 2.03 12.27 3.75
CA LEU A 117 2.87 11.94 4.89
C LEU A 117 3.17 10.43 4.97
N ILE A 118 2.15 9.61 4.74
CA ILE A 118 2.30 8.15 4.70
C ILE A 118 3.30 7.76 3.61
N ILE A 119 3.10 8.23 2.37
CA ILE A 119 3.95 7.93 1.21
C ILE A 119 5.40 8.38 1.47
N ALA A 120 5.59 9.62 1.91
CA ALA A 120 6.92 10.16 2.19
C ALA A 120 7.69 9.29 3.20
N ARG A 121 7.01 8.90 4.29
CA ARG A 121 7.60 8.01 5.31
C ARG A 121 7.88 6.61 4.77
N GLU A 122 6.98 6.03 3.95
CA GLU A 122 7.19 4.71 3.36
C GLU A 122 8.48 4.67 2.54
N PHE A 123 8.67 5.65 1.66
CA PHE A 123 9.87 5.74 0.83
C PHE A 123 11.12 6.06 1.65
N ALA A 124 11.04 6.98 2.61
CA ALA A 124 12.17 7.32 3.48
C ALA A 124 12.70 6.11 4.25
N VAL A 125 11.81 5.36 4.92
CA VAL A 125 12.23 4.17 5.68
C VAL A 125 12.70 3.03 4.77
N THR A 126 12.09 2.87 3.60
CA THR A 126 12.51 1.84 2.63
C THR A 126 13.89 2.18 2.06
N GLY A 127 14.14 3.45 1.71
CA GLY A 127 15.45 3.92 1.27
C GLY A 127 16.53 3.69 2.32
N LEU A 128 16.28 4.05 3.59
CA LEU A 128 17.21 3.80 4.69
C LEU A 128 17.51 2.30 4.88
N ARG A 129 16.52 1.43 4.73
CA ARG A 129 16.73 -0.03 4.81
C ARG A 129 17.63 -0.55 3.69
N LEU A 130 17.43 -0.06 2.47
CA LEU A 130 18.26 -0.46 1.32
C LEU A 130 19.71 -0.03 1.52
N ILE A 131 19.95 1.19 2.02
CA ILE A 131 21.29 1.69 2.31
C ILE A 131 21.94 0.89 3.45
N ALA A 132 21.21 0.66 4.54
CA ALA A 132 21.71 -0.11 5.69
C ALA A 132 22.05 -1.55 5.33
N SER A 133 21.27 -2.20 4.47
CA SER A 133 21.51 -3.59 4.05
C SER A 133 22.77 -3.72 3.19
N ASN A 134 23.15 -2.67 2.46
CA ASN A 134 24.35 -2.69 1.61
C ASN A 134 25.65 -2.48 2.41
N LYS A 135 25.61 -1.75 3.55
CA LYS A 135 26.84 -1.46 4.33
C LYS A 135 27.24 -2.62 5.26
N ASP A 136 26.31 -3.17 6.03
CA ASP A 136 26.66 -4.11 7.12
C ASP A 136 26.11 -5.52 6.95
N GLY A 137 25.37 -5.79 5.89
CA GLY A 137 24.67 -7.09 5.71
C GLY A 137 23.60 -7.36 6.79
N LYS A 138 23.44 -6.49 7.78
CA LYS A 138 22.44 -6.61 8.84
C LYS A 138 21.14 -5.94 8.41
N VAL A 139 20.23 -6.73 7.88
CA VAL A 139 18.85 -6.27 7.63
C VAL A 139 18.19 -5.98 8.98
N MET A 140 17.90 -4.71 9.26
CA MET A 140 17.10 -4.36 10.43
C MET A 140 15.69 -4.95 10.26
N ALA A 141 15.38 -5.96 11.06
CA ALA A 141 14.08 -6.64 11.03
C ALA A 141 12.95 -5.65 11.30
N ALA A 142 11.88 -5.77 10.52
CA ALA A 142 10.66 -4.98 10.75
C ALA A 142 10.12 -5.33 12.14
N LYS A 143 10.06 -4.33 13.05
CA LYS A 143 9.49 -4.50 14.38
C LYS A 143 7.97 -4.65 14.29
N ILE A 144 7.36 -5.11 15.38
CA ILE A 144 5.91 -5.32 15.52
C ILE A 144 5.13 -4.09 15.04
N LEU A 145 5.56 -2.88 15.41
CA LEU A 145 4.93 -1.62 15.00
C LEU A 145 4.86 -1.44 13.48
N GLY A 146 5.92 -1.82 12.75
CA GLY A 146 5.92 -1.77 11.30
C GLY A 146 4.95 -2.76 10.65
N LYS A 147 4.76 -3.94 11.25
CA LYS A 147 3.78 -4.93 10.79
C LYS A 147 2.35 -4.45 11.06
N MET A 148 2.08 -3.97 12.27
CA MET A 148 0.77 -3.41 12.64
C MET A 148 0.37 -2.26 11.71
N LYS A 149 1.30 -1.35 11.41
CA LYS A 149 1.09 -0.25 10.48
C LYS A 149 0.61 -0.76 9.11
N THR A 150 1.30 -1.73 8.52
CA THR A 150 0.94 -2.28 7.20
C THR A 150 -0.45 -2.90 7.22
N VAL A 151 -0.78 -3.67 8.26
CA VAL A 151 -2.11 -4.27 8.44
C VAL A 151 -3.18 -3.19 8.53
N VAL A 152 -2.97 -2.16 9.36
CA VAL A 152 -3.94 -1.05 9.51
C VAL A 152 -4.10 -0.28 8.21
N GLN A 153 -3.04 -0.02 7.45
CA GLN A 153 -3.11 0.61 6.14
C GLN A 153 -3.95 -0.21 5.14
N MET A 154 -3.76 -1.53 5.09
CA MET A 154 -4.57 -2.41 4.24
C MET A 154 -6.05 -2.35 4.61
N PHE A 155 -6.37 -2.41 5.91
CA PHE A 155 -7.75 -2.25 6.37
C PHE A 155 -8.31 -0.86 6.05
N THR A 156 -7.51 0.21 6.18
CA THR A 156 -7.91 1.56 5.79
C THR A 156 -8.35 1.60 4.32
N ILE A 157 -7.55 1.03 3.41
CA ILE A 157 -7.88 0.98 1.98
C ILE A 157 -9.18 0.19 1.75
N ILE A 158 -9.33 -0.98 2.36
CA ILE A 158 -10.53 -1.82 2.21
C ILE A 158 -11.78 -1.08 2.69
N ILE A 159 -11.71 -0.45 3.87
CA ILE A 159 -12.81 0.30 4.45
C ILE A 159 -13.21 1.48 3.54
N LEU A 160 -12.23 2.24 3.04
CA LEU A 160 -12.49 3.38 2.17
C LEU A 160 -13.01 2.97 0.78
N LEU A 161 -12.64 1.80 0.27
CA LEU A 161 -13.22 1.25 -0.97
C LEU A 161 -14.67 0.80 -0.78
N LEU A 162 -15.02 0.25 0.39
CA LEU A 162 -16.36 -0.20 0.71
C LEU A 162 -17.35 0.93 1.04
N ASN A 163 -16.89 2.12 1.20
CA ASN A 163 -17.60 3.40 1.45
C ASN A 163 -19.13 3.32 1.56
N SER A 164 -19.61 2.94 2.71
CA SER A 164 -21.01 3.15 3.11
C SER A 164 -21.08 4.32 4.07
N PHE A 165 -22.19 5.07 4.05
CA PHE A 165 -22.44 6.19 4.99
C PHE A 165 -22.20 5.79 6.47
N THR A 166 -22.51 4.55 6.82
CA THR A 166 -22.23 3.96 8.14
C THR A 166 -20.74 3.74 8.43
N VAL A 167 -19.89 3.82 7.41
CA VAL A 167 -18.46 3.50 7.50
C VAL A 167 -17.59 4.76 7.53
N GLU A 168 -18.19 5.98 7.40
CA GLU A 168 -17.44 7.23 7.41
C GLU A 168 -16.62 7.43 8.69
N ILE A 169 -17.25 7.23 9.87
CA ILE A 169 -16.57 7.32 11.16
C ILE A 169 -15.48 6.27 11.28
N LEU A 170 -15.76 5.04 10.86
CA LEU A 170 -14.79 3.96 10.89
C LEU A 170 -13.61 4.25 9.95
N GLY A 171 -13.88 4.75 8.74
CA GLY A 171 -12.86 5.18 7.78
C GLY A 171 -11.96 6.27 8.38
N PHE A 172 -12.54 7.30 8.99
CA PHE A 172 -11.80 8.35 9.66
C PHE A 172 -10.89 7.80 10.77
N VAL A 173 -11.42 6.95 11.66
CA VAL A 173 -10.65 6.33 12.75
C VAL A 173 -9.47 5.54 12.20
N PHE A 174 -9.67 4.75 11.14
CA PHE A 174 -8.59 3.97 10.52
C PHE A 174 -7.56 4.85 9.80
N VAL A 175 -7.95 5.96 9.19
CA VAL A 175 -7.03 6.94 8.60
C VAL A 175 -6.14 7.55 9.67
N ILE A 176 -6.71 8.00 10.80
CA ILE A 176 -5.95 8.58 11.91
C ILE A 176 -5.03 7.53 12.55
N LEU A 177 -5.53 6.31 12.76
CA LEU A 177 -4.73 5.21 13.33
C LEU A 177 -3.55 4.84 12.39
N SER A 178 -3.79 4.80 11.08
CA SER A 178 -2.77 4.57 10.06
C SER A 178 -1.70 5.66 10.09
N LEU A 179 -2.09 6.94 10.20
CA LEU A 179 -1.18 8.06 10.33
C LEU A 179 -0.34 7.95 11.61
N ALA A 180 -0.99 7.73 12.75
CA ALA A 180 -0.31 7.62 14.05
C ALA A 180 0.73 6.50 14.04
N LEU A 181 0.36 5.29 13.59
CA LEU A 181 1.28 4.15 13.49
C LEU A 181 2.41 4.42 12.49
N THR A 182 2.13 5.14 11.41
CA THR A 182 3.13 5.52 10.41
C THR A 182 4.18 6.45 11.02
N ILE A 183 3.76 7.48 11.76
CA ILE A 183 4.67 8.41 12.43
C ILE A 183 5.47 7.70 13.52
N ILE A 184 4.81 7.01 14.45
CA ILE A 184 5.46 6.32 15.57
C ILE A 184 6.50 5.31 15.09
N SER A 185 6.12 4.46 14.11
CA SER A 185 7.04 3.46 13.56
C SER A 185 8.16 4.09 12.72
N GLY A 186 7.93 5.25 12.14
CA GLY A 186 8.95 6.04 11.43
C GLY A 186 9.99 6.57 12.40
N VAL A 187 9.55 7.29 13.43
CA VAL A 187 10.44 7.86 14.46
C VAL A 187 11.27 6.75 15.14
N ASP A 188 10.63 5.63 15.55
CA ASP A 188 11.36 4.48 16.13
C ASP A 188 12.45 3.95 15.19
N TYR A 189 12.16 3.92 13.88
CA TYR A 189 13.14 3.47 12.87
C TYR A 189 14.30 4.45 12.74
N PHE A 190 14.02 5.76 12.60
CA PHE A 190 15.06 6.80 12.47
C PHE A 190 15.95 6.87 13.71
N VAL A 191 15.38 6.80 14.92
CA VAL A 191 16.13 6.81 16.17
C VAL A 191 17.11 5.64 16.25
N LYS A 192 16.68 4.45 15.80
CA LYS A 192 17.52 3.23 15.83
C LYS A 192 18.53 3.17 14.68
N SER A 193 18.32 3.93 13.60
CA SER A 193 19.23 4.00 12.46
C SER A 193 20.25 5.13 12.55
N LYS A 194 20.35 5.82 13.72
CA LYS A 194 21.25 6.97 13.90
C LYS A 194 22.71 6.64 13.58
N ASP A 195 23.16 5.43 13.92
CA ASP A 195 24.56 5.04 13.68
C ASP A 195 24.86 4.88 12.17
N VAL A 196 23.89 4.37 11.42
CA VAL A 196 24.00 4.27 9.94
C VAL A 196 24.03 5.65 9.29
N LEU A 197 23.34 6.64 9.88
CA LEU A 197 23.27 8.02 9.36
C LEU A 197 24.53 8.84 9.72
N LYS A 198 25.25 8.51 10.80
CA LYS A 198 26.48 9.21 11.18
C LYS A 198 27.66 8.90 10.27
N ASP A 199 27.63 7.76 9.58
CA ASP A 199 28.68 7.32 8.66
C ASP A 199 28.39 7.74 7.20
N MET A 200 27.43 8.63 6.99
CA MET A 200 27.09 9.28 5.70
C MET A 200 27.65 10.70 5.63
#